data_ce4274d980c5b110cf14abfe5ff0cc22
#
_entry.id   ce4274d980c5b110cf14abfe5ff0cc22
#
_cell.length_a   1.000
_cell.length_b   1.000
_cell.length_c   1.000
_cell.angle_alpha   90.00
_cell.angle_beta   90.00
_cell.angle_gamma   90.00
#
_symmetry.space_group_name_H-M   'P 1'
#
loop_
_entity.id
_entity.type
_entity.pdbx_description
1 polymer ?
#
loop_
_entity_poly.entity_id
_entity_poly.type
_entity_poly.pdbx_seq_one_letter_code
_entity_poly.pdbx_strand_id
1 'polypeptide(L)'
;MSATQSQNLPLWVQERDKVIESSIDNEWRGGDAPDYSESNQGLATESLIHHPVGSLEAIVENLVRAFELEASFKTNTQEWLSVVNEKFRMSSNGGQEFTAEDVSKSGTYNLFIGDTEEYKASEENFESSGRLFRSAFPKGFLWEVLEVYSSPPNVTFKWRHWGTFNGDYKDYAPTGEVVEIIGMSIARVTDDLKIINVEHYFDNSQFFAKLTSGGKHQNGKSIWATIKSFFSPRETETQQPSQQLATSCPFKKLTSSFNSSN
;
A
#
# COMPACT_ATOMS: atom_id res chain seq x y z
N MET A 1 30.98 1.79 -19.04
CA MET A 1 30.76 3.08 -18.35
C MET A 1 31.27 2.91 -16.92
N SER A 2 32.10 3.86 -16.47
CA SER A 2 32.93 3.73 -15.26
C SER A 2 32.09 3.85 -13.99
N ALA A 3 32.49 3.16 -12.91
CA ALA A 3 31.90 3.17 -11.56
C ALA A 3 31.74 4.55 -10.90
N THR A 4 32.13 5.62 -11.57
CA THR A 4 32.07 7.02 -11.09
C THR A 4 30.71 7.69 -11.33
N GLN A 5 29.81 7.10 -12.12
CA GLN A 5 28.48 7.72 -12.41
C GLN A 5 27.40 7.40 -11.37
N SER A 6 27.57 6.36 -10.53
CA SER A 6 26.58 6.02 -9.50
C SER A 6 26.56 6.99 -8.30
N GLN A 7 27.60 7.80 -8.12
CA GLN A 7 27.71 8.74 -6.99
C GLN A 7 26.92 10.05 -7.17
N ASN A 8 26.38 10.32 -8.34
CA ASN A 8 25.63 11.56 -8.66
C ASN A 8 24.14 11.34 -8.95
N LEU A 9 23.63 10.12 -8.77
CA LEU A 9 22.21 9.87 -8.98
C LEU A 9 21.39 10.44 -7.82
N PRO A 10 20.23 11.08 -8.11
CA PRO A 10 19.29 11.50 -7.06
C PRO A 10 18.93 10.36 -6.12
N LEU A 11 18.62 10.70 -4.86
CA LEU A 11 18.30 9.72 -3.81
C LEU A 11 17.15 8.78 -4.20
N TRP A 12 16.10 9.30 -4.83
CA TRP A 12 14.90 8.56 -5.22
C TRP A 12 15.07 7.58 -6.39
N VAL A 13 16.27 7.51 -6.97
CA VAL A 13 16.66 6.48 -7.96
C VAL A 13 17.82 5.61 -7.47
N GLN A 14 18.12 5.67 -6.17
CA GLN A 14 19.06 4.78 -5.50
C GLN A 14 18.32 3.61 -4.85
N GLU A 15 19.07 2.68 -4.27
CA GLU A 15 18.49 1.55 -3.52
C GLU A 15 17.49 2.03 -2.47
N ARG A 16 16.36 1.33 -2.34
CA ARG A 16 15.24 1.68 -1.44
C ARG A 16 15.68 1.89 0.01
N ASP A 17 16.63 1.10 0.49
CA ASP A 17 17.13 1.19 1.86
C ASP A 17 17.78 2.56 2.14
N LYS A 18 18.45 3.18 1.15
CA LYS A 18 18.98 4.54 1.27
C LYS A 18 17.90 5.61 1.36
N VAL A 19 16.78 5.39 0.67
CA VAL A 19 15.61 6.29 0.77
C VAL A 19 15.02 6.20 2.18
N ILE A 20 14.93 4.99 2.75
CA ILE A 20 14.46 4.77 4.12
C ILE A 20 15.39 5.45 5.13
N GLU A 21 16.69 5.22 5.03
CA GLU A 21 17.72 5.82 5.91
C GLU A 21 17.66 7.36 5.91
N SER A 22 17.42 7.97 4.74
CA SER A 22 17.30 9.43 4.61
C SER A 22 15.97 9.99 5.10
N SER A 23 14.98 9.14 5.34
CA SER A 23 13.61 9.49 5.74
C SER A 23 13.34 9.14 7.22
N ILE A 24 14.40 9.04 8.05
CA ILE A 24 14.28 8.61 9.46
C ILE A 24 13.39 9.54 10.30
N ASP A 25 13.35 10.83 9.97
CA ASP A 25 12.54 11.83 10.66
C ASP A 25 11.12 11.98 10.09
N ASN A 26 10.77 11.22 9.04
CA ASN A 26 9.47 11.29 8.42
C ASN A 26 8.42 10.52 9.21
N GLU A 27 7.14 10.91 9.05
CA GLU A 27 6.02 10.21 9.64
C GLU A 27 5.67 8.97 8.80
N TRP A 28 5.87 7.79 9.38
CA TRP A 28 5.52 6.53 8.75
C TRP A 28 4.10 6.09 9.12
N ARG A 29 3.32 5.62 8.13
CA ARG A 29 1.93 5.15 8.31
C ARG A 29 1.77 4.09 9.40
N GLY A 30 2.77 3.26 9.62
CA GLY A 30 2.78 2.22 10.65
C GLY A 30 3.43 2.64 11.98
N GLY A 31 3.89 3.89 12.09
CA GLY A 31 4.67 4.40 13.22
C GLY A 31 6.18 4.20 13.05
N ASP A 32 6.60 3.06 12.50
CA ASP A 32 8.01 2.74 12.24
C ASP A 32 8.29 2.66 10.74
N ALA A 33 9.56 2.85 10.36
CA ALA A 33 10.02 2.62 8.99
C ALA A 33 9.75 1.17 8.56
N PRO A 34 9.32 0.93 7.30
CA PRO A 34 9.04 -0.43 6.85
C PRO A 34 10.32 -1.28 6.75
N ASP A 35 10.21 -2.54 7.10
CA ASP A 35 11.25 -3.55 6.90
C ASP A 35 11.01 -4.30 5.58
N TYR A 36 11.97 -4.18 4.66
CA TYR A 36 11.96 -4.85 3.36
C TYR A 36 12.92 -6.03 3.27
N SER A 37 13.48 -6.50 4.38
CA SER A 37 14.48 -7.59 4.38
C SER A 37 13.99 -8.86 3.70
N GLU A 38 12.76 -9.29 3.98
CA GLU A 38 12.13 -10.45 3.32
C GLU A 38 11.89 -10.22 1.83
N SER A 39 11.37 -9.04 1.46
CA SER A 39 11.16 -8.67 0.05
C SER A 39 12.50 -8.57 -0.71
N ASN A 40 13.54 -8.01 -0.10
CA ASN A 40 14.87 -7.92 -0.71
C ASN A 40 15.47 -9.33 -0.93
N GLN A 41 15.26 -10.26 0.01
CA GLN A 41 15.67 -11.66 -0.17
C GLN A 41 14.91 -12.33 -1.32
N GLY A 42 13.59 -12.13 -1.40
CA GLY A 42 12.77 -12.63 -2.51
C GLY A 42 13.22 -12.06 -3.85
N LEU A 43 13.46 -10.75 -3.94
CA LEU A 43 13.99 -10.11 -5.14
C LEU A 43 15.34 -10.69 -5.56
N ALA A 44 16.23 -10.96 -4.62
CA ALA A 44 17.54 -11.53 -4.92
C ALA A 44 17.49 -12.96 -5.47
N THR A 45 16.45 -13.73 -5.13
CA THR A 45 16.35 -15.16 -5.47
C THR A 45 15.30 -15.49 -6.54
N GLU A 46 14.27 -14.67 -6.72
CA GLU A 46 13.11 -14.95 -7.55
C GLU A 46 12.96 -14.01 -8.77
N SER A 47 13.75 -12.92 -8.83
CA SER A 47 13.78 -12.04 -10.01
C SER A 47 14.29 -12.79 -11.24
N LEU A 48 13.64 -12.55 -12.37
CA LEU A 48 14.06 -13.10 -13.67
C LEU A 48 15.30 -12.40 -14.21
N ILE A 49 15.47 -11.11 -13.86
CA ILE A 49 16.55 -10.27 -14.38
C ILE A 49 17.17 -9.48 -13.23
N HIS A 50 18.49 -9.43 -13.19
CA HIS A 50 19.25 -8.56 -12.32
C HIS A 50 19.96 -7.51 -13.17
N HIS A 51 19.50 -6.28 -13.10
CA HIS A 51 20.04 -5.19 -13.88
C HIS A 51 21.38 -4.68 -13.33
N PRO A 52 22.36 -4.38 -14.20
CA PRO A 52 23.62 -3.78 -13.75
C PRO A 52 23.39 -2.45 -13.04
N VAL A 53 24.10 -2.24 -11.95
CA VAL A 53 24.05 -0.97 -11.19
C VAL A 53 24.34 0.21 -12.11
N GLY A 54 23.45 1.22 -12.11
CA GLY A 54 23.55 2.41 -12.94
C GLY A 54 23.07 2.24 -14.38
N SER A 55 22.55 1.06 -14.75
CA SER A 55 21.81 0.91 -16.02
C SER A 55 20.48 1.67 -15.96
N LEU A 56 19.91 1.96 -17.13
CA LEU A 56 18.61 2.64 -17.21
C LEU A 56 17.51 1.81 -16.54
N GLU A 57 17.55 0.50 -16.72
CA GLU A 57 16.61 -0.44 -16.10
C GLU A 57 16.70 -0.42 -14.56
N ALA A 58 17.92 -0.43 -14.01
CA ALA A 58 18.12 -0.33 -12.56
C ALA A 58 17.63 1.02 -12.00
N ILE A 59 17.85 2.12 -12.74
CA ILE A 59 17.36 3.46 -12.38
C ILE A 59 15.83 3.50 -12.36
N VAL A 60 15.18 2.95 -13.38
CA VAL A 60 13.71 2.87 -13.47
C VAL A 60 13.16 1.99 -12.35
N GLU A 61 13.79 0.84 -12.11
CA GLU A 61 13.37 -0.08 -11.04
C GLU A 61 13.46 0.57 -9.65
N ASN A 62 14.56 1.25 -9.36
CA ASN A 62 14.73 1.97 -8.10
C ASN A 62 13.74 3.12 -7.93
N LEU A 63 13.45 3.89 -9.01
CA LEU A 63 12.46 4.97 -8.98
C LEU A 63 11.06 4.43 -8.64
N VAL A 64 10.65 3.30 -9.24
CA VAL A 64 9.35 2.70 -8.95
C VAL A 64 9.32 2.15 -7.51
N ARG A 65 10.40 1.53 -7.03
CA ARG A 65 10.50 1.05 -5.65
C ARG A 65 10.48 2.18 -4.62
N ALA A 66 11.10 3.34 -4.94
CA ALA A 66 10.99 4.53 -4.09
C ALA A 66 9.56 5.07 -4.06
N PHE A 67 8.90 5.15 -5.23
CA PHE A 67 7.50 5.56 -5.30
C PHE A 67 6.59 4.59 -4.53
N GLU A 68 6.76 3.28 -4.68
CA GLU A 68 5.98 2.26 -3.96
C GLU A 68 6.14 2.39 -2.45
N LEU A 69 7.38 2.58 -1.97
CA LEU A 69 7.68 2.84 -0.56
C LEU A 69 6.90 4.06 -0.05
N GLU A 70 6.98 5.19 -0.77
CA GLU A 70 6.34 6.44 -0.40
C GLU A 70 4.81 6.32 -0.42
N ALA A 71 4.25 5.77 -1.50
CA ALA A 71 2.81 5.56 -1.67
C ALA A 71 2.22 4.63 -0.59
N SER A 72 2.99 3.64 -0.14
CA SER A 72 2.54 2.64 0.82
C SER A 72 2.72 3.09 2.28
N PHE A 73 3.76 3.85 2.59
CA PHE A 73 4.17 4.07 3.98
C PHE A 73 4.28 5.53 4.42
N LYS A 74 4.23 6.52 3.51
CA LYS A 74 4.23 7.95 3.86
C LYS A 74 2.84 8.54 3.69
N THR A 75 2.28 9.07 4.79
CA THR A 75 0.96 9.72 4.77
C THR A 75 1.00 11.14 4.24
N ASN A 76 2.11 11.84 4.50
CA ASN A 76 2.34 13.19 4.02
C ASN A 76 2.97 13.17 2.62
N THR A 77 2.19 13.49 1.60
CA THR A 77 2.64 13.49 0.20
C THR A 77 3.74 14.53 -0.08
N GLN A 78 3.88 15.58 0.74
CA GLN A 78 4.96 16.56 0.61
C GLN A 78 6.34 15.97 0.93
N GLU A 79 6.40 14.80 1.58
CA GLU A 79 7.62 14.05 1.89
C GLU A 79 7.99 13.03 0.79
N TRP A 80 7.18 12.93 -0.27
CA TRP A 80 7.46 12.04 -1.40
C TRP A 80 8.53 12.67 -2.30
N LEU A 81 9.67 12.01 -2.37
CA LEU A 81 10.84 12.48 -3.13
C LEU A 81 10.75 12.10 -4.62
N SER A 82 10.10 10.96 -4.91
CA SER A 82 10.05 10.36 -6.25
C SER A 82 9.13 11.05 -7.23
N VAL A 83 8.27 11.97 -6.78
CA VAL A 83 7.25 12.63 -7.61
C VAL A 83 7.36 14.16 -7.58
N VAL A 84 6.78 14.83 -8.58
CA VAL A 84 6.49 16.27 -8.53
C VAL A 84 5.06 16.42 -8.01
N ASN A 85 4.91 16.62 -6.72
CA ASN A 85 3.65 16.47 -5.98
C ASN A 85 2.45 17.18 -6.64
N GLU A 86 2.56 18.47 -6.94
CA GLU A 86 1.45 19.24 -7.52
C GLU A 86 1.07 18.80 -8.94
N LYS A 87 2.03 18.20 -9.67
CA LYS A 87 1.86 17.78 -11.07
C LYS A 87 1.61 16.28 -11.21
N PHE A 88 1.88 15.52 -10.15
CA PHE A 88 1.79 14.07 -10.23
C PHE A 88 0.37 13.61 -10.59
N ARG A 89 0.32 12.76 -11.61
CA ARG A 89 -0.90 12.04 -12.03
C ARG A 89 -0.56 10.59 -12.31
N MET A 90 -1.45 9.71 -11.87
CA MET A 90 -1.35 8.27 -12.06
C MET A 90 -2.67 7.73 -12.57
N SER A 91 -2.62 6.87 -13.58
CA SER A 91 -3.80 6.19 -14.12
C SER A 91 -3.51 4.74 -14.50
N SER A 92 -4.54 3.96 -14.75
CA SER A 92 -4.42 2.60 -15.29
C SER A 92 -5.42 2.37 -16.43
N ASN A 93 -4.95 1.68 -17.48
CA ASN A 93 -5.76 1.22 -18.63
C ASN A 93 -6.60 2.32 -19.29
N GLY A 94 -6.07 3.55 -19.40
CA GLY A 94 -6.78 4.69 -19.96
C GLY A 94 -7.91 5.22 -19.08
N GLY A 95 -7.93 4.86 -17.80
CA GLY A 95 -8.95 5.27 -16.84
C GLY A 95 -8.71 6.65 -16.23
N GLN A 96 -9.36 6.90 -15.11
CA GLN A 96 -9.26 8.16 -14.36
C GLN A 96 -7.84 8.41 -13.87
N GLU A 97 -7.44 9.68 -13.89
CA GLU A 97 -6.19 10.14 -13.29
C GLU A 97 -6.37 10.43 -11.78
N PHE A 98 -5.37 10.05 -10.99
CA PHE A 98 -5.31 10.23 -9.55
C PHE A 98 -4.09 11.07 -9.16
N THR A 99 -4.25 11.91 -8.13
CA THR A 99 -3.19 12.70 -7.52
C THR A 99 -2.40 11.90 -6.48
N ALA A 100 -1.31 12.46 -5.97
CA ALA A 100 -0.56 11.87 -4.87
C ALA A 100 -1.43 11.71 -3.60
N GLU A 101 -2.29 12.71 -3.33
CA GLU A 101 -3.25 12.70 -2.22
C GLU A 101 -4.28 11.56 -2.37
N ASP A 102 -4.81 11.34 -3.59
CA ASP A 102 -5.73 10.23 -3.86
C ASP A 102 -5.04 8.89 -3.57
N VAL A 103 -3.78 8.74 -4.02
CA VAL A 103 -2.99 7.52 -3.78
C VAL A 103 -2.73 7.32 -2.30
N SER A 104 -2.29 8.36 -1.59
CA SER A 104 -2.03 8.30 -0.14
C SER A 104 -3.29 7.95 0.65
N LYS A 105 -4.47 8.43 0.23
CA LYS A 105 -5.74 8.22 0.90
C LYS A 105 -6.35 6.86 0.61
N SER A 106 -6.34 6.45 -0.66
CA SER A 106 -7.11 5.28 -1.13
C SER A 106 -6.26 4.02 -1.30
N GLY A 107 -4.95 4.19 -1.56
CA GLY A 107 -4.03 3.09 -1.88
C GLY A 107 -4.08 2.65 -3.34
N THR A 108 -2.95 2.17 -3.83
CA THR A 108 -2.77 1.77 -5.23
C THR A 108 -3.69 0.62 -5.64
N TYR A 109 -3.95 -0.35 -4.76
CA TYR A 109 -4.86 -1.46 -5.06
C TYR A 109 -6.26 -0.98 -5.42
N ASN A 110 -6.86 -0.09 -4.61
CA ASN A 110 -8.19 0.43 -4.86
C ASN A 110 -8.26 1.23 -6.16
N LEU A 111 -7.25 2.06 -6.43
CA LEU A 111 -7.23 2.94 -7.60
C LEU A 111 -6.93 2.20 -8.90
N PHE A 112 -6.09 1.16 -8.86
CA PHE A 112 -5.71 0.40 -10.05
C PHE A 112 -6.69 -0.69 -10.43
N ILE A 113 -7.32 -1.34 -9.43
CA ILE A 113 -8.21 -2.46 -9.67
C ILE A 113 -9.64 -1.98 -9.93
N GLY A 114 -10.13 -1.04 -9.11
CA GLY A 114 -11.52 -0.62 -9.14
C GLY A 114 -12.48 -1.74 -8.67
N ASP A 115 -13.76 -1.59 -9.01
CA ASP A 115 -14.77 -2.60 -8.71
C ASP A 115 -14.79 -3.69 -9.79
N THR A 116 -14.61 -4.94 -9.36
CA THR A 116 -14.76 -6.15 -10.16
C THR A 116 -15.74 -7.12 -9.50
N GLU A 117 -15.95 -8.30 -10.06
CA GLU A 117 -16.73 -9.35 -9.41
C GLU A 117 -16.04 -9.85 -8.15
N GLU A 118 -14.72 -10.02 -8.19
CA GLU A 118 -13.90 -10.61 -7.13
C GLU A 118 -13.41 -9.60 -6.10
N TYR A 119 -13.36 -8.31 -6.46
CA TYR A 119 -12.87 -7.22 -5.63
C TYR A 119 -13.76 -5.99 -5.71
N LYS A 120 -14.08 -5.37 -4.57
CA LYS A 120 -14.89 -4.16 -4.48
C LYS A 120 -14.08 -3.04 -3.84
N ALA A 121 -13.38 -2.26 -4.68
CA ALA A 121 -12.60 -1.12 -4.22
C ALA A 121 -13.46 -0.09 -3.47
N SER A 122 -14.74 0.06 -3.85
CA SER A 122 -15.71 0.94 -3.19
C SER A 122 -16.07 0.52 -1.76
N GLU A 123 -15.81 -0.74 -1.38
CA GLU A 123 -16.05 -1.30 -0.03
C GLU A 123 -14.77 -1.39 0.81
N GLU A 124 -13.61 -1.06 0.22
CA GLU A 124 -12.31 -1.15 0.86
C GLU A 124 -11.71 0.25 1.11
N ASN A 125 -10.88 0.35 2.13
CA ASN A 125 -10.01 1.51 2.36
C ASN A 125 -8.54 1.12 2.16
N PHE A 126 -7.60 2.06 2.39
CA PHE A 126 -6.18 1.83 2.25
C PHE A 126 -5.69 0.62 3.07
N GLU A 127 -6.07 0.57 4.35
CA GLU A 127 -5.61 -0.45 5.28
C GLU A 127 -6.25 -1.81 5.01
N SER A 128 -7.55 -1.84 4.70
CA SER A 128 -8.27 -3.11 4.46
C SER A 128 -7.82 -3.76 3.16
N SER A 129 -7.67 -2.98 2.08
CA SER A 129 -7.16 -3.48 0.79
C SER A 129 -5.71 -3.99 0.93
N GLY A 130 -4.85 -3.20 1.55
CA GLY A 130 -3.47 -3.61 1.80
C GLY A 130 -3.36 -4.87 2.65
N ARG A 131 -4.21 -5.02 3.67
CA ARG A 131 -4.27 -6.22 4.52
C ARG A 131 -4.74 -7.44 3.73
N LEU A 132 -5.78 -7.28 2.89
CA LEU A 132 -6.32 -8.35 2.06
C LEU A 132 -5.26 -8.97 1.15
N PHE A 133 -4.51 -8.14 0.42
CA PHE A 133 -3.47 -8.64 -0.49
C PHE A 133 -2.22 -9.13 0.25
N ARG A 134 -1.82 -8.50 1.37
CA ARG A 134 -0.74 -9.04 2.22
C ARG A 134 -1.11 -10.38 2.86
N SER A 135 -2.39 -10.60 3.18
CA SER A 135 -2.86 -11.90 3.65
C SER A 135 -2.67 -12.98 2.60
N ALA A 136 -3.02 -12.70 1.35
CA ALA A 136 -2.86 -13.64 0.23
C ALA A 136 -1.39 -13.96 -0.08
N PHE A 137 -0.52 -12.95 0.06
CA PHE A 137 0.91 -13.04 -0.24
C PHE A 137 1.77 -12.72 0.99
N PRO A 138 1.84 -13.61 1.99
CA PRO A 138 2.52 -13.34 3.25
C PRO A 138 4.03 -13.12 3.11
N LYS A 139 4.66 -13.63 2.04
CA LYS A 139 6.07 -13.38 1.70
C LYS A 139 6.29 -12.15 0.80
N GLY A 140 5.23 -11.38 0.55
CA GLY A 140 5.26 -10.22 -0.33
C GLY A 140 4.73 -10.49 -1.73
N PHE A 141 4.34 -9.44 -2.40
CA PHE A 141 4.01 -9.39 -3.81
C PHE A 141 5.05 -8.50 -4.47
N LEU A 142 6.05 -9.14 -5.09
CA LEU A 142 7.30 -8.53 -5.52
C LEU A 142 7.14 -7.86 -6.89
N TRP A 143 8.03 -6.92 -7.21
CA TRP A 143 7.99 -6.16 -8.46
C TRP A 143 9.39 -5.98 -9.06
N GLU A 144 9.51 -6.17 -10.37
CA GLU A 144 10.74 -5.99 -11.14
C GLU A 144 10.50 -5.35 -12.50
N VAL A 145 11.48 -4.63 -13.03
CA VAL A 145 11.53 -4.20 -14.44
C VAL A 145 12.06 -5.35 -15.29
N LEU A 146 11.36 -5.68 -16.37
CA LEU A 146 11.84 -6.66 -17.35
C LEU A 146 12.63 -6.00 -18.48
N GLU A 147 12.18 -4.84 -18.98
CA GLU A 147 12.79 -4.17 -20.12
C GLU A 147 12.38 -2.69 -20.16
N VAL A 148 13.29 -1.81 -20.55
CA VAL A 148 13.02 -0.39 -20.79
C VAL A 148 13.14 -0.08 -22.26
N TYR A 149 12.09 0.47 -22.86
CA TYR A 149 12.00 0.72 -24.30
C TYR A 149 12.36 2.15 -24.71
N SER A 150 12.28 3.11 -23.79
CA SER A 150 12.62 4.51 -24.07
C SER A 150 13.22 5.21 -22.86
N SER A 151 14.09 6.19 -23.12
CA SER A 151 14.78 6.99 -22.11
C SER A 151 13.99 8.22 -21.69
N PRO A 152 14.33 8.87 -20.55
CA PRO A 152 13.75 10.15 -20.17
C PRO A 152 13.74 11.18 -21.33
N PRO A 153 12.76 12.09 -21.36
CA PRO A 153 11.75 12.34 -20.33
C PRO A 153 10.51 11.43 -20.39
N ASN A 154 10.34 10.64 -21.45
CA ASN A 154 9.21 9.71 -21.59
C ASN A 154 9.73 8.28 -21.55
N VAL A 155 9.57 7.64 -20.41
CA VAL A 155 10.09 6.30 -20.14
C VAL A 155 8.98 5.28 -20.31
N THR A 156 9.18 4.32 -21.21
CA THR A 156 8.27 3.19 -21.41
C THR A 156 8.97 1.93 -20.97
N PHE A 157 8.35 1.14 -20.11
CA PHE A 157 8.97 -0.06 -19.56
C PHE A 157 7.96 -1.17 -19.32
N LYS A 158 8.44 -2.41 -19.45
CA LYS A 158 7.73 -3.65 -19.13
C LYS A 158 8.13 -4.10 -17.75
N TRP A 159 7.17 -4.56 -16.97
CA TRP A 159 7.38 -5.00 -15.60
C TRP A 159 6.64 -6.31 -15.30
N ARG A 160 7.08 -6.96 -14.24
CA ARG A 160 6.46 -8.13 -13.63
C ARG A 160 6.17 -7.86 -12.16
N HIS A 161 4.98 -8.26 -11.73
CA HIS A 161 4.55 -8.24 -10.34
C HIS A 161 4.15 -9.66 -9.97
N TRP A 162 4.71 -10.26 -8.92
CA TRP A 162 4.49 -11.66 -8.60
C TRP A 162 4.59 -11.97 -7.12
N GLY A 163 4.00 -13.10 -6.71
CA GLY A 163 4.12 -13.66 -5.37
C GLY A 163 3.54 -15.07 -5.29
N THR A 164 3.93 -15.81 -4.28
CA THR A 164 3.35 -17.14 -4.03
C THR A 164 2.07 -16.98 -3.22
N PHE A 165 0.96 -17.49 -3.74
CA PHE A 165 -0.35 -17.43 -3.08
C PHE A 165 -0.42 -18.46 -1.95
N ASN A 166 0.10 -18.11 -0.77
CA ASN A 166 0.26 -18.97 0.40
C ASN A 166 -0.65 -18.64 1.58
N GLY A 167 -1.47 -17.59 1.48
CA GLY A 167 -2.45 -17.23 2.50
C GLY A 167 -3.82 -16.98 1.88
N ASP A 168 -4.86 -16.85 2.71
CA ASP A 168 -6.23 -16.71 2.23
C ASP A 168 -6.46 -15.38 1.48
N TYR A 169 -7.19 -15.46 0.37
CA TYR A 169 -7.79 -14.31 -0.28
C TYR A 169 -9.29 -14.32 -0.03
N LYS A 170 -9.79 -13.46 0.87
CA LYS A 170 -11.17 -13.48 1.34
C LYS A 170 -11.56 -14.90 1.86
N ASP A 171 -12.53 -15.51 1.22
CA ASP A 171 -12.99 -16.89 1.53
C ASP A 171 -12.31 -17.96 0.67
N TYR A 172 -11.37 -17.58 -0.19
CA TYR A 172 -10.67 -18.51 -1.08
C TYR A 172 -9.39 -19.05 -0.47
N ALA A 173 -9.22 -20.37 -0.57
CA ALA A 173 -8.04 -21.05 -0.05
C ALA A 173 -6.79 -20.79 -0.90
N PRO A 174 -5.60 -20.70 -0.28
CA PRO A 174 -4.35 -20.58 -1.00
C PRO A 174 -4.07 -21.83 -1.84
N THR A 175 -3.43 -21.62 -3.00
CA THR A 175 -3.03 -22.73 -3.90
C THR A 175 -1.57 -23.13 -3.79
N GLY A 176 -0.73 -22.25 -3.20
CA GLY A 176 0.72 -22.40 -3.19
C GLY A 176 1.38 -22.11 -4.54
N GLU A 177 0.62 -21.69 -5.55
CA GLU A 177 1.15 -21.35 -6.87
C GLU A 177 1.69 -19.91 -6.92
N VAL A 178 2.61 -19.67 -7.85
CA VAL A 178 3.03 -18.30 -8.17
C VAL A 178 1.94 -17.62 -8.98
N VAL A 179 1.47 -16.50 -8.47
CA VAL A 179 0.57 -15.59 -9.16
C VAL A 179 1.39 -14.44 -9.73
N GLU A 180 1.18 -14.12 -10.99
CA GLU A 180 2.00 -13.19 -11.73
C GLU A 180 1.13 -12.27 -12.58
N ILE A 181 1.52 -10.99 -12.66
CA ILE A 181 0.98 -9.98 -13.56
C ILE A 181 2.14 -9.42 -14.38
N ILE A 182 1.99 -9.39 -15.70
CA ILE A 182 2.88 -8.68 -16.61
C ILE A 182 2.16 -7.43 -17.09
N GLY A 183 2.85 -6.29 -17.04
CA GLY A 183 2.30 -5.03 -17.51
C GLY A 183 3.33 -4.15 -18.17
N MET A 184 2.84 -3.04 -18.68
CA MET A 184 3.65 -1.96 -19.26
C MET A 184 3.28 -0.64 -18.59
N SER A 185 4.25 0.26 -18.51
CA SER A 185 3.98 1.61 -18.03
C SER A 185 4.65 2.63 -18.95
N ILE A 186 3.99 3.78 -19.05
CA ILE A 186 4.50 4.97 -19.72
C ILE A 186 4.58 6.06 -18.65
N ALA A 187 5.79 6.50 -18.32
CA ALA A 187 6.03 7.54 -17.34
C ALA A 187 6.68 8.76 -17.97
N ARG A 188 6.25 9.95 -17.58
CA ARG A 188 6.96 11.19 -17.86
C ARG A 188 7.68 11.64 -16.60
N VAL A 189 8.97 11.91 -16.73
CA VAL A 189 9.82 12.36 -15.63
C VAL A 189 10.46 13.72 -15.93
N THR A 190 10.89 14.40 -14.85
CA THR A 190 11.70 15.62 -14.92
C THR A 190 13.16 15.31 -15.28
N ASP A 191 13.97 16.34 -15.51
CA ASP A 191 15.41 16.18 -15.77
C ASP A 191 16.15 15.55 -14.57
N ASP A 192 15.65 15.75 -13.34
CA ASP A 192 16.13 15.13 -12.10
C ASP A 192 15.39 13.83 -11.77
N LEU A 193 14.66 13.23 -12.72
CA LEU A 193 14.03 11.91 -12.66
C LEU A 193 12.88 11.78 -11.66
N LYS A 194 12.18 12.87 -11.32
CA LYS A 194 10.91 12.78 -10.57
C LYS A 194 9.74 12.49 -11.49
N ILE A 195 8.82 11.67 -11.06
CA ILE A 195 7.62 11.31 -11.83
C ILE A 195 6.67 12.50 -11.88
N ILE A 196 6.28 12.90 -13.09
CA ILE A 196 5.23 13.90 -13.36
C ILE A 196 3.91 13.17 -13.58
N ASN A 197 3.90 12.15 -14.44
CA ASN A 197 2.75 11.28 -14.60
C ASN A 197 3.20 9.87 -14.94
N VAL A 198 2.34 8.89 -14.65
CA VAL A 198 2.55 7.51 -15.04
C VAL A 198 1.21 6.85 -15.36
N GLU A 199 1.18 6.12 -16.46
CA GLU A 199 0.05 5.33 -16.89
C GLU A 199 0.46 3.86 -16.96
N HIS A 200 -0.31 2.99 -16.30
CA HIS A 200 -0.08 1.55 -16.24
C HIS A 200 -1.07 0.80 -17.13
N TYR A 201 -0.59 -0.17 -17.87
CA TYR A 201 -1.39 -1.07 -18.71
C TYR A 201 -1.15 -2.51 -18.28
N PHE A 202 -2.20 -3.18 -17.81
CA PHE A 202 -2.13 -4.56 -17.34
C PHE A 202 -3.54 -5.19 -17.29
N ASP A 203 -3.59 -6.52 -17.25
CA ASP A 203 -4.83 -7.29 -17.15
C ASP A 203 -4.93 -7.97 -15.77
N ASN A 204 -5.98 -7.63 -15.02
CA ASN A 204 -6.26 -8.23 -13.72
C ASN A 204 -7.02 -9.55 -13.79
N SER A 205 -7.57 -9.94 -14.94
CA SER A 205 -8.44 -11.11 -15.05
C SER A 205 -7.73 -12.42 -14.65
N GLN A 206 -6.51 -12.62 -15.12
CA GLN A 206 -5.69 -13.77 -14.77
C GLN A 206 -5.27 -13.76 -13.29
N PHE A 207 -5.01 -12.60 -12.74
CA PHE A 207 -4.68 -12.44 -11.32
C PHE A 207 -5.82 -12.93 -10.43
N PHE A 208 -7.03 -12.43 -10.65
CA PHE A 208 -8.20 -12.85 -9.88
C PHE A 208 -8.61 -14.29 -10.15
N ALA A 209 -8.49 -14.77 -11.39
CA ALA A 209 -8.73 -16.19 -11.70
C ALA A 209 -7.85 -17.11 -10.86
N LYS A 210 -6.57 -16.75 -10.65
CA LYS A 210 -5.67 -17.52 -9.79
C LYS A 210 -6.00 -17.38 -8.30
N LEU A 211 -6.35 -16.17 -7.82
CA LEU A 211 -6.73 -15.95 -6.43
C LEU A 211 -8.01 -16.69 -6.02
N THR A 212 -8.88 -17.01 -6.97
CA THR A 212 -10.14 -17.69 -6.72
C THR A 212 -10.11 -19.19 -7.06
N SER A 213 -9.04 -19.67 -7.68
CA SER A 213 -8.91 -21.06 -8.17
C SER A 213 -8.85 -22.11 -7.06
N GLY A 214 -8.39 -21.76 -5.86
CA GLY A 214 -8.34 -22.68 -4.70
C GLY A 214 -9.72 -23.08 -4.16
N GLY A 215 -10.79 -22.47 -4.67
CA GLY A 215 -12.16 -22.70 -4.18
C GLY A 215 -12.42 -22.04 -2.82
N LYS A 216 -13.69 -21.92 -2.45
CA LYS A 216 -14.09 -21.38 -1.15
C LYS A 216 -13.94 -22.42 -0.05
N HIS A 217 -13.54 -21.99 1.13
CA HIS A 217 -13.49 -22.85 2.32
C HIS A 217 -14.87 -23.46 2.62
N GLN A 218 -14.92 -24.79 2.75
CA GLN A 218 -16.18 -25.55 2.84
C GLN A 218 -17.03 -25.28 4.09
N ASN A 219 -16.54 -24.59 5.10
CA ASN A 219 -17.21 -24.40 6.39
C ASN A 219 -17.37 -22.94 6.85
N GLY A 220 -17.25 -21.97 5.98
CA GLY A 220 -17.40 -20.54 6.34
C GLY A 220 -16.39 -20.06 7.41
N LYS A 221 -15.37 -20.85 7.70
CA LYS A 221 -14.28 -20.55 8.63
C LYS A 221 -13.04 -20.12 7.86
N SER A 222 -13.17 -19.06 7.10
CA SER A 222 -11.99 -18.33 6.64
C SER A 222 -11.30 -17.74 7.86
N ILE A 223 -9.98 -17.86 7.91
CA ILE A 223 -9.14 -17.12 8.88
C ILE A 223 -9.46 -15.62 8.78
N TRP A 224 -9.83 -15.15 7.60
CA TRP A 224 -10.28 -13.79 7.34
C TRP A 224 -11.55 -13.39 8.10
N ALA A 225 -12.55 -14.25 8.18
CA ALA A 225 -13.76 -14.01 8.99
C ALA A 225 -13.41 -13.89 10.48
N THR A 226 -12.45 -14.71 10.95
CA THR A 226 -11.93 -14.65 12.32
C THR A 226 -11.16 -13.36 12.56
N ILE A 227 -10.30 -12.93 11.65
CA ILE A 227 -9.55 -11.66 11.75
C ILE A 227 -10.51 -10.46 11.76
N LYS A 228 -11.52 -10.46 10.89
CA LYS A 228 -12.53 -9.39 10.84
C LYS A 228 -13.30 -9.28 12.18
N SER A 229 -13.56 -10.40 12.85
CA SER A 229 -14.23 -10.41 14.17
C SER A 229 -13.37 -9.86 15.31
N PHE A 230 -12.03 -9.95 15.22
CA PHE A 230 -11.12 -9.42 16.25
C PHE A 230 -10.94 -7.89 16.15
N PHE A 231 -11.16 -7.30 14.97
CA PHE A 231 -10.97 -5.88 14.72
C PHE A 231 -12.26 -5.08 14.54
N SER A 232 -13.43 -5.71 14.67
CA SER A 232 -14.70 -4.97 14.82
C SER A 232 -14.69 -4.26 16.18
N PRO A 233 -15.04 -2.96 16.25
CA PRO A 233 -15.20 -2.29 17.53
C PRO A 233 -16.21 -3.09 18.35
N ARG A 234 -15.85 -3.50 19.56
CA ARG A 234 -16.84 -4.00 20.53
C ARG A 234 -17.80 -2.86 20.79
N GLU A 235 -19.04 -2.98 20.35
CA GLU A 235 -20.13 -2.19 20.90
C GLU A 235 -20.15 -2.51 22.41
N THR A 236 -19.78 -1.54 23.21
CA THR A 236 -19.97 -1.56 24.65
C THR A 236 -21.47 -1.49 24.88
N GLU A 237 -22.10 -2.63 25.09
CA GLU A 237 -23.43 -2.68 25.71
C GLU A 237 -23.35 -1.90 27.03
N THR A 238 -23.91 -0.72 27.04
CA THR A 238 -24.21 0.06 28.23
C THR A 238 -25.33 -0.67 28.93
N GLN A 239 -24.99 -1.54 29.87
CA GLN A 239 -25.98 -2.07 30.81
C GLN A 239 -26.53 -0.91 31.64
N GLN A 240 -27.80 -0.57 31.43
CA GLN A 240 -28.57 0.27 32.33
C GLN A 240 -28.69 -0.46 33.69
N PRO A 241 -28.40 0.20 34.80
CA PRO A 241 -28.72 -0.38 36.10
C PRO A 241 -30.23 -0.35 36.33
N SER A 242 -30.79 -1.52 36.56
CA SER A 242 -32.14 -1.71 37.05
C SER A 242 -32.36 -0.96 38.36
N GLN A 243 -33.33 -0.06 38.37
CA GLN A 243 -33.86 0.59 39.57
C GLN A 243 -34.46 -0.47 40.50
N GLN A 244 -33.86 -0.65 41.67
CA GLN A 244 -34.58 -1.18 42.86
C GLN A 244 -34.90 -0.02 43.78
N LEU A 245 -36.20 0.15 44.02
CA LEU A 245 -36.75 1.00 45.06
C LEU A 245 -36.28 0.55 46.44
N ALA A 246 -35.79 1.48 47.24
CA ALA A 246 -35.86 1.38 48.69
C ALA A 246 -36.07 2.76 49.29
N THR A 247 -37.12 2.85 50.05
CA THR A 247 -37.72 3.92 50.81
C THR A 247 -36.84 4.48 51.93
N SER A 248 -37.13 5.75 52.22
CA SER A 248 -37.08 6.48 53.48
C SER A 248 -36.10 7.63 53.63
N CYS A 249 -36.72 8.78 53.83
CA CYS A 249 -36.34 10.10 54.34
C CYS A 249 -35.67 10.04 55.78
N PRO A 250 -35.30 11.16 56.47
CA PRO A 250 -35.25 12.58 56.11
C PRO A 250 -34.10 13.42 56.75
N PHE A 251 -34.14 14.77 56.54
CA PHE A 251 -33.54 15.88 57.29
C PHE A 251 -32.04 16.14 57.15
N LYS A 252 -31.56 17.32 56.87
CA LYS A 252 -31.79 18.67 57.42
C LYS A 252 -31.11 19.75 56.55
N LYS A 253 -31.74 20.92 56.49
CA LYS A 253 -31.26 22.25 56.13
C LYS A 253 -29.94 22.63 56.79
N LEU A 254 -29.12 23.42 56.10
CA LEU A 254 -28.62 24.69 56.64
C LEU A 254 -27.99 25.56 55.54
N THR A 255 -28.46 26.70 55.44
CA THR A 255 -28.24 28.02 54.96
C THR A 255 -26.82 28.56 55.07
N SER A 256 -26.47 29.40 54.16
CA SER A 256 -26.01 30.80 54.18
C SER A 256 -24.81 30.97 53.24
N SER A 257 -24.91 31.76 52.22
CA SER A 257 -24.96 33.20 52.02
C SER A 257 -23.57 33.87 51.94
N PHE A 258 -23.55 34.82 50.99
CA PHE A 258 -22.63 35.99 50.83
C PHE A 258 -21.37 35.74 49.97
N ASN A 259 -21.14 36.50 49.05
CA ASN A 259 -21.19 37.85 48.53
C ASN A 259 -19.98 38.12 47.61
N SER A 260 -20.23 38.59 46.46
CA SER A 260 -19.78 39.82 45.81
C SER A 260 -18.28 40.25 45.80
N SER A 261 -17.95 40.70 44.62
CA SER A 261 -17.08 41.86 44.25
C SER A 261 -15.62 41.53 44.00
N ASN A 262 -15.13 41.65 42.81
CA ASN A 262 -14.80 42.75 41.93
C ASN A 262 -14.44 42.26 40.54
#